data_aa2cd10c8003bc811112df2de023d01e
#
_entry.id   aa2cd10c8003bc811112df2de023d01e
#
_cell.length_a   1.000
_cell.length_b   1.000
_cell.length_c   1.000
_cell.angle_alpha   90.00
_cell.angle_beta   90.00
_cell.angle_gamma   90.00
#
_symmetry.space_group_name_H-M   'P 1'
#
loop_
_entity.id
_entity.type
_entity.pdbx_description
1 polymer ?
#
loop_
_entity_poly.entity_id
_entity_poly.type
_entity_poly.pdbx_seq_one_letter_code
_entity_poly.pdbx_strand_id
1 'polypeptide(L)'
;ARYHVRGMAINIVTKDYAGTNQLSGQIIGGLVQNKYAKGFGDLYLSMQRGKFGLDAQYKLVNGNSYGESSRIANHPLGNNRIHYNDETGQKSFGITHDYRLGMNYTFSKNNRLDVAYTGQWDKTNSNSRTTGSSISGMHRDSHEYLHNVDVNYALPFGLTLSGSYTYYRTP
;
A
#
# COMPACT_ATOMS: atom_id res chain seq x y z
N ALA A 1 2.53 16.96 -1.85
CA ALA A 1 1.77 15.86 -1.28
C ALA A 1 1.90 15.89 0.24
N ARG A 2 0.77 15.99 0.96
CA ARG A 2 0.76 15.93 2.44
C ARG A 2 0.52 14.49 2.83
N TYR A 3 1.53 13.84 3.37
CA TYR A 3 1.40 12.51 3.93
C TYR A 3 0.86 12.61 5.37
N HIS A 4 -0.32 12.05 5.63
CA HIS A 4 -0.79 11.82 6.99
C HIS A 4 -0.15 10.54 7.54
N VAL A 5 1.08 10.65 8.05
CA VAL A 5 1.76 9.54 8.74
C VAL A 5 1.69 9.83 10.24
N ARG A 6 1.12 8.92 11.02
CA ARG A 6 1.31 8.90 12.48
C ARG A 6 2.71 8.34 12.75
N GLY A 7 3.71 9.22 12.80
CA GLY A 7 5.11 8.87 13.00
C GLY A 7 6.03 9.97 12.52
N MET A 8 7.33 9.81 12.76
CA MET A 8 8.35 10.73 12.31
C MET A 8 8.56 10.51 10.80
N ALA A 9 8.25 11.51 9.97
CA ALA A 9 8.57 11.50 8.55
C ALA A 9 9.91 12.24 8.35
N ILE A 10 10.91 11.55 7.83
CA ILE A 10 12.18 12.16 7.43
C ILE A 10 12.04 12.50 5.95
N ASN A 11 11.99 13.79 5.62
CA ASN A 11 12.05 14.27 4.24
C ASN A 11 13.52 14.46 3.86
N ILE A 12 14.06 13.55 3.06
CA ILE A 12 15.41 13.67 2.52
C ILE A 12 15.30 14.44 1.21
N VAL A 13 15.63 15.72 1.23
CA VAL A 13 15.81 16.51 0.01
C VAL A 13 17.21 16.24 -0.52
N THR A 14 17.29 15.46 -1.58
CA THR A 14 18.56 15.26 -2.30
C THR A 14 18.90 16.53 -3.08
N LYS A 15 20.14 16.99 -2.97
CA LYS A 15 20.64 18.10 -3.81
C LYS A 15 20.56 17.69 -5.29
N ASP A 16 20.04 18.59 -6.12
CA ASP A 16 20.10 18.44 -7.57
C ASP A 16 21.55 18.40 -8.03
N TYR A 17 22.08 17.21 -8.27
CA TYR A 17 23.37 17.01 -8.92
C TYR A 17 23.16 16.89 -10.43
N ALA A 18 22.83 18.02 -11.08
CA ALA A 18 22.84 18.08 -12.53
C ALA A 18 24.25 17.77 -13.07
N GLY A 19 24.41 16.63 -13.73
CA GLY A 19 25.63 16.23 -14.40
C GLY A 19 26.45 15.09 -13.78
N THR A 20 26.02 14.49 -12.66
CA THR A 20 26.70 13.32 -12.08
C THR A 20 25.99 12.02 -12.46
N ASN A 21 26.79 10.99 -12.80
CA ASN A 21 26.28 9.64 -12.91
C ASN A 21 26.20 9.05 -11.49
N GLN A 22 25.00 8.75 -11.03
CA GLN A 22 24.77 8.19 -9.71
C GLN A 22 23.88 6.96 -9.82
N LEU A 23 24.25 5.91 -9.11
CA LEU A 23 23.42 4.74 -8.86
C LEU A 23 23.33 4.55 -7.34
N SER A 24 22.13 4.44 -6.83
CA SER A 24 21.86 4.14 -5.42
C SER A 24 20.79 3.07 -5.30
N GLY A 25 20.81 2.33 -4.20
CA GLY A 25 19.82 1.32 -3.92
C GLY A 25 19.75 1.02 -2.44
N GLN A 26 18.60 0.49 -2.03
CA GLN A 26 18.33 0.11 -0.66
C GLN A 26 17.50 -1.17 -0.66
N ILE A 27 17.84 -2.08 0.24
CA ILE A 27 17.05 -3.27 0.53
C ILE A 27 16.71 -3.23 2.01
N ILE A 28 15.43 -3.34 2.33
CA ILE A 28 14.93 -3.42 3.70
C ILE A 28 14.08 -4.67 3.79
N GLY A 29 14.23 -5.42 4.87
CA GLY A 29 13.37 -6.55 5.16
C GLY A 29 13.14 -6.69 6.65
N GLY A 30 12.02 -7.26 7.03
CA GLY A 30 11.69 -7.47 8.42
C GLY A 30 10.64 -8.54 8.62
N LEU A 31 10.67 -9.10 9.82
CA LEU A 31 9.68 -10.04 10.31
C LEU A 31 9.07 -9.46 11.59
N VAL A 32 7.77 -9.47 11.66
CA VAL A 32 7.01 -9.14 12.87
C VAL A 32 6.31 -10.41 13.30
N GLN A 33 6.60 -10.88 14.50
CA GLN A 33 5.92 -12.04 15.07
C GLN A 33 5.02 -11.58 16.21
N ASN A 34 3.75 -11.87 16.03
CA ASN A 34 2.73 -11.75 17.04
C ASN A 34 2.14 -13.15 17.26
N LYS A 35 0.84 -13.34 17.34
CA LYS A 35 0.20 -14.66 17.28
C LYS A 35 0.55 -15.41 15.98
N TYR A 36 0.76 -14.66 14.88
CA TYR A 36 1.21 -15.15 13.58
C TYR A 36 2.34 -14.29 13.04
N ALA A 37 3.23 -14.89 12.26
CA ALA A 37 4.32 -14.18 11.61
C ALA A 37 3.81 -13.35 10.42
N LYS A 38 4.36 -12.14 10.29
CA LYS A 38 4.18 -11.24 9.14
C LYS A 38 5.54 -10.77 8.67
N GLY A 39 5.80 -10.91 7.38
CA GLY A 39 7.05 -10.50 6.76
C GLY A 39 6.86 -9.34 5.79
N PHE A 40 7.91 -8.55 5.60
CA PHE A 40 7.96 -7.55 4.55
C PHE A 40 9.36 -7.47 3.95
N GLY A 41 9.41 -7.09 2.68
CA GLY A 41 10.63 -6.73 1.95
C GLY A 41 10.37 -5.49 1.11
N ASP A 42 11.34 -4.60 1.03
CA ASP A 42 11.32 -3.39 0.22
C ASP A 42 12.66 -3.27 -0.51
N LEU A 43 12.60 -3.14 -1.83
CA LEU A 43 13.73 -2.90 -2.71
C LEU A 43 13.53 -1.56 -3.40
N TYR A 44 14.50 -0.67 -3.27
CA TYR A 44 14.54 0.61 -3.96
C TYR A 44 15.83 0.72 -4.76
N LEU A 45 15.71 1.17 -6.00
CA LEU A 45 16.81 1.48 -6.91
C LEU A 45 16.60 2.86 -7.51
N SER A 46 17.66 3.65 -7.60
CA SER A 46 17.63 4.95 -8.26
C SER A 46 18.89 5.16 -9.07
N MET A 47 18.74 5.62 -10.30
CA MET A 47 19.81 5.92 -11.23
C MET A 47 19.63 7.32 -11.79
N GLN A 48 20.68 8.09 -11.77
CA GLN A 48 20.77 9.37 -12.48
C GLN A 48 21.95 9.32 -13.45
N ARG A 49 21.69 9.59 -14.73
CA ARG A 49 22.72 9.67 -15.76
C ARG A 49 22.52 10.91 -16.62
N GLY A 50 23.31 11.95 -16.34
CA GLY A 50 23.17 13.23 -17.00
C GLY A 50 21.77 13.82 -16.81
N LYS A 51 21.05 13.98 -17.91
CA LYS A 51 19.68 14.53 -17.94
C LYS A 51 18.58 13.51 -17.66
N PHE A 52 18.91 12.23 -17.60
CA PHE A 52 17.96 11.14 -17.40
C PHE A 52 18.06 10.57 -16.00
N GLY A 53 16.91 10.40 -15.35
CA GLY A 53 16.77 9.71 -14.07
C GLY A 53 15.74 8.60 -14.16
N LEU A 54 16.01 7.53 -13.42
CA LEU A 54 15.13 6.37 -13.26
C LEU A 54 15.08 6.02 -11.78
N ASP A 55 13.89 5.75 -11.25
CA ASP A 55 13.69 5.15 -9.94
C ASP A 55 12.74 3.96 -10.03
N ALA A 56 13.04 2.92 -9.27
CA ALA A 56 12.21 1.74 -9.16
C ALA A 56 12.09 1.32 -7.71
N GLN A 57 10.90 0.93 -7.30
CA GLN A 57 10.63 0.39 -5.98
C GLN A 57 9.71 -0.83 -6.10
N TYR A 58 10.01 -1.84 -5.31
CA TYR A 58 9.15 -2.99 -5.12
C TYR A 58 9.07 -3.34 -3.65
N LYS A 59 7.84 -3.43 -3.13
CA LYS A 59 7.57 -3.82 -1.76
C LYS A 59 6.63 -5.01 -1.72
N LEU A 60 6.99 -5.98 -0.91
CA LEU A 60 6.21 -7.16 -0.62
C LEU A 60 5.85 -7.17 0.87
N VAL A 61 4.59 -7.36 1.18
CA VAL A 61 4.12 -7.61 2.55
C VAL A 61 3.29 -8.88 2.53
N ASN A 62 3.61 -9.84 3.39
CA ASN A 62 2.82 -11.03 3.54
C ASN A 62 2.64 -11.42 5.00
N GLY A 63 1.55 -12.07 5.33
CA GLY A 63 1.38 -12.62 6.66
C GLY A 63 -0.06 -12.91 7.03
N ASN A 64 -0.18 -13.54 8.18
CA ASN A 64 -1.47 -13.83 8.80
C ASN A 64 -1.83 -12.75 9.82
N SER A 65 -3.12 -12.44 9.91
CA SER A 65 -3.70 -11.66 10.99
C SER A 65 -4.79 -12.48 11.67
N TYR A 66 -5.02 -12.18 12.93
CA TYR A 66 -6.06 -12.81 13.72
C TYR A 66 -6.80 -11.74 14.53
N GLY A 67 -8.12 -11.82 14.53
CA GLY A 67 -8.99 -10.98 15.33
C GLY A 67 -10.00 -11.84 16.08
N GLU A 68 -10.30 -11.44 17.29
CA GLU A 68 -11.40 -12.00 18.09
C GLU A 68 -12.34 -10.85 18.46
N SER A 69 -13.63 -11.11 18.42
CA SER A 69 -14.65 -10.21 18.92
C SER A 69 -15.72 -11.00 19.66
N SER A 70 -16.19 -10.44 20.75
CA SER A 70 -17.35 -10.97 21.49
C SER A 70 -18.51 -9.98 21.40
N ARG A 71 -19.71 -10.52 21.27
CA ARG A 71 -20.93 -9.75 21.26
C ARG A 71 -21.88 -10.32 22.30
N ILE A 72 -22.24 -9.49 23.26
CA ILE A 72 -23.30 -9.77 24.24
C ILE A 72 -24.45 -8.80 23.97
N ALA A 73 -25.64 -9.33 23.73
CA ALA A 73 -26.82 -8.51 23.48
C ALA A 73 -28.02 -9.08 24.22
N ASN A 74 -28.82 -8.20 24.81
CA ASN A 74 -30.08 -8.51 25.47
C ASN A 74 -31.21 -7.84 24.69
N HIS A 75 -32.11 -8.61 24.13
CA HIS A 75 -33.27 -8.11 23.40
C HIS A 75 -34.55 -8.36 24.21
N PRO A 76 -35.29 -7.31 24.59
CA PRO A 76 -36.62 -7.48 25.19
C PRO A 76 -37.60 -8.01 24.12
N LEU A 77 -38.33 -9.06 24.44
CA LEU A 77 -39.39 -9.61 23.61
C LEU A 77 -40.63 -9.81 24.47
N GLY A 78 -41.49 -8.78 24.54
CA GLY A 78 -42.60 -8.75 25.46
C GLY A 78 -42.17 -8.88 26.92
N ASN A 79 -42.66 -9.87 27.65
CA ASN A 79 -42.24 -10.16 29.02
C ASN A 79 -40.96 -11.00 29.14
N ASN A 80 -40.39 -11.44 28.02
CA ASN A 80 -39.18 -12.26 27.98
C ASN A 80 -37.95 -11.42 27.54
N ARG A 81 -36.77 -11.91 27.87
CA ARG A 81 -35.49 -11.37 27.38
C ARG A 81 -34.74 -12.46 26.66
N ILE A 82 -34.31 -12.17 25.44
CA ILE A 82 -33.42 -13.04 24.69
C ILE A 82 -32.01 -12.55 24.93
N HIS A 83 -31.18 -13.42 25.46
CA HIS A 83 -29.75 -13.15 25.71
C HIS A 83 -28.92 -13.80 24.61
N TYR A 84 -28.12 -12.99 23.91
CA TYR A 84 -27.15 -13.44 22.91
C TYR A 84 -25.76 -13.30 23.49
N ASN A 85 -24.97 -14.35 23.37
CA ASN A 85 -23.55 -14.34 23.66
C ASN A 85 -22.83 -15.06 22.51
N ASP A 86 -22.19 -14.28 21.65
CA ASP A 86 -21.50 -14.78 20.47
C ASP A 86 -20.01 -14.40 20.53
N GLU A 87 -19.17 -15.35 20.17
CA GLU A 87 -17.74 -15.16 19.98
C GLU A 87 -17.41 -15.40 18.51
N THR A 88 -16.71 -14.43 17.90
CA THR A 88 -16.28 -14.52 16.50
C THR A 88 -14.76 -14.48 16.45
N GLY A 89 -14.17 -15.54 15.93
CA GLY A 89 -12.76 -15.60 15.57
C GLY A 89 -12.59 -15.41 14.06
N GLN A 90 -11.68 -14.54 13.65
CA GLN A 90 -11.35 -14.31 12.26
C GLN A 90 -9.84 -14.51 12.04
N LYS A 91 -9.49 -15.33 11.07
CA LYS A 91 -8.12 -15.51 10.59
C LYS A 91 -8.05 -15.05 9.15
N SER A 92 -7.09 -14.16 8.85
CA SER A 92 -6.86 -13.69 7.49
C SER A 92 -5.40 -13.88 7.12
N PHE A 93 -5.16 -14.30 5.88
CA PHE A 93 -3.85 -14.28 5.23
C PHE A 93 -3.89 -13.25 4.12
N GLY A 94 -2.91 -12.36 4.10
CA GLY A 94 -2.79 -11.34 3.06
C GLY A 94 -1.41 -11.34 2.43
N ILE A 95 -1.35 -11.03 1.14
CA ILE A 95 -0.15 -10.71 0.40
C ILE A 95 -0.41 -9.44 -0.40
N THR A 96 0.49 -8.47 -0.24
CA THR A 96 0.44 -7.17 -0.94
C THR A 96 1.73 -6.98 -1.68
N HIS A 97 1.63 -6.65 -2.95
CA HIS A 97 2.73 -6.22 -3.81
C HIS A 97 2.51 -4.77 -4.20
N ASP A 98 3.41 -3.90 -3.77
CA ASP A 98 3.47 -2.51 -4.22
C ASP A 98 4.66 -2.35 -5.14
N TYR A 99 4.49 -1.68 -6.27
CA TYR A 99 5.57 -1.39 -7.19
C TYR A 99 5.45 0.00 -7.78
N ARG A 100 6.60 0.62 -7.99
CA ARG A 100 6.73 1.93 -8.58
C ARG A 100 7.87 1.94 -9.59
N LEU A 101 7.63 2.58 -10.70
CA LEU A 101 8.64 2.92 -11.70
C LEU A 101 8.51 4.41 -12.02
N GLY A 102 9.55 5.18 -11.73
CA GLY A 102 9.62 6.60 -12.03
C GLY A 102 10.70 6.87 -13.07
N MET A 103 10.43 7.80 -13.95
CA MET A 103 11.37 8.25 -14.99
C MET A 103 11.31 9.76 -15.09
N ASN A 104 12.46 10.40 -15.18
CA ASN A 104 12.52 11.82 -15.41
C ASN A 104 13.55 12.17 -16.50
N TYR A 105 13.26 13.23 -17.22
CA TYR A 105 14.17 13.78 -18.21
C TYR A 105 14.20 15.30 -18.13
N THR A 106 15.40 15.87 -17.96
CA THR A 106 15.62 17.31 -17.87
C THR A 106 16.14 17.82 -19.22
N PHE A 107 15.30 18.50 -19.98
CA PHE A 107 15.67 19.11 -21.26
C PHE A 107 16.58 20.33 -21.05
N SER A 108 16.19 21.20 -20.09
CA SER A 108 16.94 22.39 -19.69
C SER A 108 16.64 22.72 -18.22
N LYS A 109 17.26 23.78 -17.67
CA LYS A 109 17.12 24.19 -16.26
C LYS A 109 15.65 24.30 -15.78
N ASN A 110 14.74 24.74 -16.67
CA ASN A 110 13.33 24.94 -16.33
C ASN A 110 12.39 24.08 -17.21
N ASN A 111 12.91 23.02 -17.84
CA ASN A 111 12.13 22.16 -18.71
C ASN A 111 12.40 20.70 -18.36
N ARG A 112 11.42 20.05 -17.74
CA ARG A 112 11.55 18.69 -17.21
C ARG A 112 10.26 17.90 -17.39
N LEU A 113 10.40 16.67 -17.81
CA LEU A 113 9.33 15.67 -17.86
C LEU A 113 9.55 14.65 -16.75
N ASP A 114 8.52 14.41 -15.95
CA ASP A 114 8.47 13.33 -14.96
C ASP A 114 7.29 12.41 -15.30
N VAL A 115 7.54 11.13 -15.34
CA VAL A 115 6.52 10.08 -15.50
C VAL A 115 6.69 9.09 -14.39
N ALA A 116 5.60 8.74 -13.73
CA ALA A 116 5.60 7.71 -12.70
C ALA A 116 4.46 6.73 -12.94
N TYR A 117 4.77 5.45 -12.83
CA TYR A 117 3.81 4.37 -12.77
C TYR A 117 3.87 3.75 -11.39
N THR A 118 2.71 3.61 -10.75
CA THR A 118 2.56 2.90 -9.48
C THR A 118 1.50 1.82 -9.63
N GLY A 119 1.73 0.70 -8.99
CA GLY A 119 0.76 -0.37 -8.97
C GLY A 119 0.75 -1.08 -7.64
N GLN A 120 -0.41 -1.64 -7.32
CA GLN A 120 -0.63 -2.45 -6.16
C GLN A 120 -1.44 -3.68 -6.55
N TRP A 121 -1.04 -4.82 -6.04
CA TRP A 121 -1.79 -6.05 -6.11
C TRP A 121 -1.94 -6.63 -4.72
N ASP A 122 -3.19 -6.82 -4.31
CA ASP A 122 -3.55 -7.41 -3.04
C ASP A 122 -4.31 -8.71 -3.24
N LYS A 123 -3.95 -9.71 -2.46
CA LYS A 123 -4.73 -10.92 -2.29
C LYS A 123 -4.97 -11.14 -0.81
N THR A 124 -6.23 -11.31 -0.44
CA THR A 124 -6.62 -11.61 0.95
C THR A 124 -7.56 -12.81 0.97
N ASN A 125 -7.22 -13.77 1.81
CA ASN A 125 -8.06 -14.91 2.16
C ASN A 125 -8.45 -14.77 3.63
N SER A 126 -9.74 -14.77 3.94
CA SER A 126 -10.25 -14.59 5.29
C SER A 126 -11.27 -15.66 5.64
N ASN A 127 -11.08 -16.27 6.80
CA ASN A 127 -12.01 -17.21 7.40
C ASN A 127 -12.48 -16.66 8.73
N SER A 128 -13.79 -16.55 8.91
CA SER A 128 -14.40 -16.22 10.19
C SER A 128 -15.35 -17.31 10.65
N ARG A 129 -15.40 -17.51 11.95
CA ARG A 129 -16.32 -18.43 12.59
C ARG A 129 -16.90 -17.78 13.83
N THR A 130 -18.22 -17.77 13.89
CA THR A 130 -18.99 -17.35 15.07
C THR A 130 -19.54 -18.56 15.78
N THR A 131 -19.43 -18.58 17.10
CA THR A 131 -19.95 -19.62 17.99
C THR A 131 -20.61 -18.96 19.19
N GLY A 132 -21.58 -19.66 19.78
CA GLY A 132 -22.33 -19.15 20.92
C GLY A 132 -23.84 -19.32 20.69
N SER A 133 -24.59 -18.26 20.90
CA SER A 133 -26.06 -18.25 20.64
C SER A 133 -26.37 -18.37 19.15
N SER A 134 -25.45 -17.94 18.29
CA SER A 134 -25.48 -18.20 16.86
C SER A 134 -24.25 -18.98 16.41
N ILE A 135 -24.41 -19.74 15.31
CA ILE A 135 -23.30 -20.47 14.69
C ILE A 135 -23.27 -20.08 13.21
N SER A 136 -22.19 -19.47 12.79
CA SER A 136 -21.98 -19.13 11.39
C SER A 136 -20.51 -19.23 11.01
N GLY A 137 -20.26 -19.47 9.73
CA GLY A 137 -18.93 -19.46 9.15
C GLY A 137 -18.94 -18.66 7.85
N MET A 138 -17.92 -17.86 7.61
CA MET A 138 -17.74 -17.12 6.37
C MET A 138 -16.33 -17.30 5.87
N HIS A 139 -16.22 -17.62 4.59
CA HIS A 139 -14.97 -17.62 3.85
C HIS A 139 -15.04 -16.52 2.80
N ARG A 140 -13.97 -15.73 2.70
CA ARG A 140 -13.88 -14.65 1.73
C ARG A 140 -12.49 -14.64 1.10
N ASP A 141 -12.47 -14.70 -0.23
CA ASP A 141 -11.30 -14.42 -1.04
C ASP A 141 -11.50 -13.07 -1.74
N SER A 142 -10.49 -12.22 -1.70
CA SER A 142 -10.49 -10.98 -2.44
C SER A 142 -9.17 -10.77 -3.17
N HIS A 143 -9.25 -10.21 -4.36
CA HIS A 143 -8.13 -9.76 -5.16
C HIS A 143 -8.38 -8.32 -5.60
N GLU A 144 -7.41 -7.47 -5.40
CA GLU A 144 -7.53 -6.06 -5.76
C GLU A 144 -6.32 -5.65 -6.59
N TYR A 145 -6.58 -4.85 -7.63
CA TYR A 145 -5.56 -4.31 -8.53
C TYR A 145 -5.74 -2.81 -8.62
N LEU A 146 -4.68 -2.08 -8.37
CA LEU A 146 -4.61 -0.64 -8.56
C LEU A 146 -3.43 -0.33 -9.48
N HIS A 147 -3.68 0.47 -10.51
CA HIS A 147 -2.64 0.99 -11.39
C HIS A 147 -2.83 2.49 -11.53
N ASN A 148 -1.76 3.24 -11.39
CA ASN A 148 -1.77 4.68 -11.56
C ASN A 148 -0.59 5.13 -12.43
N VAL A 149 -0.86 6.03 -13.35
CA VAL A 149 0.16 6.71 -14.16
C VAL A 149 0.05 8.19 -13.92
N ASP A 150 1.13 8.81 -13.50
CA ASP A 150 1.26 10.25 -13.31
C ASP A 150 2.26 10.81 -14.31
N VAL A 151 1.91 11.91 -14.94
CA VAL A 151 2.76 12.66 -15.85
C VAL A 151 2.81 14.11 -15.42
N ASN A 152 4.02 14.67 -15.25
CA ASN A 152 4.22 16.08 -14.96
C ASN A 152 5.25 16.64 -15.97
N TYR A 153 4.89 17.74 -16.62
CA TYR A 153 5.76 18.42 -17.57
C TYR A 153 5.91 19.89 -17.19
N ALA A 154 7.09 20.24 -16.73
CA ALA A 154 7.48 21.63 -16.47
C ALA A 154 8.00 22.26 -17.75
N LEU A 155 7.38 23.36 -18.17
CA LEU A 155 7.72 24.13 -19.37
C LEU A 155 8.73 25.27 -19.05
N PRO A 156 9.56 25.69 -20.03
CA PRO A 156 10.63 26.68 -19.79
C PRO A 156 10.15 28.03 -19.26
N PHE A 157 8.89 28.40 -19.52
CA PHE A 157 8.29 29.68 -19.12
C PHE A 157 7.52 29.61 -17.79
N GLY A 158 7.74 28.56 -17.00
CA GLY A 158 7.19 28.43 -15.63
C GLY A 158 5.79 27.80 -15.54
N LEU A 159 5.21 27.33 -16.63
CA LEU A 159 3.96 26.54 -16.62
C LEU A 159 4.26 25.07 -16.34
N THR A 160 3.45 24.42 -15.53
CA THR A 160 3.51 22.97 -15.33
C THR A 160 2.18 22.34 -15.77
N LEU A 161 2.26 21.34 -16.62
CA LEU A 161 1.14 20.50 -17.01
C LEU A 161 1.22 19.19 -16.23
N SER A 162 0.11 18.80 -15.60
CA SER A 162 0.02 17.55 -14.84
C SER A 162 -1.20 16.75 -15.28
N GLY A 163 -1.03 15.44 -15.40
CA GLY A 163 -2.11 14.52 -15.67
C GLY A 163 -1.92 13.23 -14.88
N SER A 164 -3.01 12.62 -14.47
CA SER A 164 -2.98 11.30 -13.85
C SER A 164 -4.10 10.42 -14.38
N TYR A 165 -3.83 9.12 -14.45
CA TYR A 165 -4.80 8.10 -14.80
C TYR A 165 -4.72 6.98 -13.78
N THR A 166 -5.88 6.63 -13.20
CA THR A 166 -5.98 5.54 -12.22
C THR A 166 -6.95 4.48 -12.72
N TYR A 167 -6.52 3.23 -12.71
CA TYR A 167 -7.34 2.06 -12.95
C TYR A 167 -7.41 1.21 -11.69
N TYR A 168 -8.64 0.90 -11.28
CA TYR A 168 -8.91 0.06 -10.11
C TYR A 168 -9.84 -1.09 -10.50
N ARG A 169 -9.54 -2.30 -10.04
CA ARG A 169 -10.36 -3.49 -10.24
C ARG A 169 -10.42 -4.33 -8.97
N THR A 170 -11.65 -4.62 -8.54
CA THR A 170 -12.00 -5.71 -7.63
C THR A 170 -12.79 -6.74 -8.42
N PRO A 171 -12.43 -8.00 -8.46
CA PRO A 171 -13.23 -9.05 -9.05
C PRO A 171 -14.44 -9.40 -8.18
#